data_dbe56653dba8ddf2f2a97dbe4a30b670
#
_entry.id   dbe56653dba8ddf2f2a97dbe4a30b670
#
_cell.length_a   1.000
_cell.length_b   1.000
_cell.length_c   1.000
_cell.angle_alpha   90.00
_cell.angle_beta   90.00
_cell.angle_gamma   90.00
#
_symmetry.space_group_name_H-M   'P 1'
#
loop_
_entity.id
_entity.type
_entity.pdbx_description
1 polymer ?
#
loop_
_entity_poly.entity_id
_entity_poly.type
_entity_poly.pdbx_seq_one_letter_code
_entity_poly.pdbx_strand_id
1 'polypeptide(L)'
;VLTIFFFFLVWLGIRGHQNSAQVLGAQISAKPIIIIDNGVESQYFVTESRLAEIYDEIGLKIYPEDRVTVLVDPQLGLGTQIRIRRATAIWVNDGGIPKIFRTWKETVGQLLDEKQIKIGQLDRLTPSLETTLTDNLKVVIVRVKQKEQTEMVSIAFETNYKNDASLYIGQNRVERSGANGKKEVLFRLTFENNQLVSKDSIKEKIITEPTTKIVLRGTRKKVTVRCAGYNLLAEDAAAKNNIDPNSLCRTMMAESNGHSDSYNPAGPYYGLFQYAYSTWQLLSPKADFAGASISNARAQIYVTAWAWAHGYRGRWP
;
A
#
# COMPACT_ATOMS: atom_id res chain seq x y z
N VAL A 1 -25.33 45.11 -26.01
CA VAL A 1 -25.36 46.47 -26.57
C VAL A 1 -24.53 46.44 -27.83
N LEU A 2 -25.18 46.27 -28.88
CA LEU A 2 -25.55 47.22 -29.95
C LEU A 2 -24.36 47.73 -30.76
N THR A 3 -24.32 47.24 -32.00
CA THR A 3 -24.35 47.96 -33.29
C THR A 3 -23.16 48.85 -33.62
N ILE A 4 -22.63 48.81 -34.82
CA ILE A 4 -23.11 49.54 -36.03
C ILE A 4 -22.29 49.18 -37.25
N PHE A 5 -23.00 48.95 -38.36
CA PHE A 5 -22.54 48.89 -39.73
C PHE A 5 -21.87 50.17 -40.19
N PHE A 6 -20.82 50.05 -41.01
CA PHE A 6 -20.50 51.12 -41.96
C PHE A 6 -20.16 50.55 -43.34
N PHE A 7 -21.10 50.71 -44.23
CA PHE A 7 -20.89 50.64 -45.66
C PHE A 7 -20.06 51.86 -46.11
N PHE A 8 -19.03 51.65 -46.90
CA PHE A 8 -18.47 52.68 -47.74
C PHE A 8 -18.45 52.21 -49.19
N LEU A 9 -19.41 52.69 -49.93
CA LEU A 9 -19.43 52.77 -51.37
C LEU A 9 -18.47 53.86 -51.80
N VAL A 10 -17.43 53.50 -52.54
CA VAL A 10 -16.73 54.50 -53.39
C VAL A 10 -16.88 54.05 -54.86
N TRP A 11 -17.68 54.80 -55.53
CA TRP A 11 -17.87 54.76 -56.96
C TRP A 11 -16.86 55.72 -57.62
N LEU A 12 -15.95 55.21 -58.42
CA LEU A 12 -15.20 56.00 -59.41
C LEU A 12 -15.01 55.21 -60.64
N GLY A 13 -15.78 55.64 -61.68
CA GLY A 13 -15.60 55.22 -63.02
C GLY A 13 -14.30 55.77 -63.60
N ILE A 14 -13.83 55.14 -64.66
CA ILE A 14 -13.35 55.85 -65.83
C ILE A 14 -12.61 54.90 -66.79
N ARG A 15 -13.11 54.89 -67.95
CA ARG A 15 -12.46 54.84 -69.29
C ARG A 15 -11.44 53.77 -69.57
N GLY A 16 -11.90 52.92 -70.39
CA GLY A 16 -11.39 52.39 -71.66
C GLY A 16 -9.91 52.47 -71.95
N HIS A 17 -9.31 51.31 -71.96
CA HIS A 17 -8.41 50.96 -73.08
C HIS A 17 -8.68 49.52 -73.41
N GLN A 18 -9.24 49.27 -74.56
CA GLN A 18 -9.29 47.96 -75.17
C GLN A 18 -7.86 47.58 -75.54
N ASN A 19 -7.22 46.75 -74.75
CA ASN A 19 -6.17 45.88 -75.22
C ASN A 19 -6.74 44.47 -75.13
N SER A 20 -7.19 43.97 -76.26
CA SER A 20 -7.51 42.56 -76.46
C SER A 20 -6.21 41.76 -76.41
N ALA A 21 -5.76 41.45 -75.20
CA ALA A 21 -4.91 40.30 -74.97
C ALA A 21 -5.87 39.12 -74.86
N GLN A 22 -6.07 38.39 -75.97
CA GLN A 22 -6.59 37.03 -75.89
C GLN A 22 -5.58 36.19 -75.10
N VAL A 23 -5.80 36.12 -73.85
CA VAL A 23 -5.25 35.00 -73.05
C VAL A 23 -6.06 33.80 -73.52
N LEU A 24 -5.47 32.97 -74.36
CA LEU A 24 -5.89 31.61 -74.58
C LEU A 24 -5.76 30.91 -73.23
N GLY A 25 -6.75 31.09 -72.36
CA GLY A 25 -6.98 30.26 -71.23
C GLY A 25 -7.17 28.85 -71.72
N ALA A 26 -6.19 27.99 -71.51
CA ALA A 26 -6.45 26.57 -71.66
C ALA A 26 -7.68 26.28 -70.81
N GLN A 27 -8.83 25.99 -71.44
CA GLN A 27 -9.99 25.48 -70.69
C GLN A 27 -9.56 24.15 -70.14
N ILE A 28 -9.23 24.17 -68.86
CA ILE A 28 -9.01 22.95 -68.09
C ILE A 28 -10.37 22.27 -68.03
N SER A 29 -10.59 21.33 -69.00
CA SER A 29 -11.83 20.57 -69.04
C SER A 29 -11.84 19.54 -67.92
N ALA A 30 -12.64 19.79 -66.92
CA ALA A 30 -12.86 18.81 -65.86
C ALA A 30 -13.46 17.53 -66.40
N LYS A 31 -12.88 16.38 -66.08
CA LYS A 31 -13.28 15.05 -66.57
C LYS A 31 -14.12 14.37 -65.48
N PRO A 32 -15.27 13.79 -65.80
CA PRO A 32 -16.06 13.00 -64.87
C PRO A 32 -15.35 11.66 -64.60
N ILE A 33 -15.23 11.30 -63.35
CA ILE A 33 -14.76 9.99 -62.87
C ILE A 33 -15.76 9.42 -61.86
N ILE A 34 -15.84 8.11 -61.79
CA ILE A 34 -16.67 7.39 -60.84
C ILE A 34 -15.72 6.68 -59.88
N ILE A 35 -15.91 6.91 -58.59
CA ILE A 35 -15.20 6.20 -57.52
C ILE A 35 -16.18 5.27 -56.83
N ILE A 36 -15.83 3.99 -56.74
CA ILE A 36 -16.56 2.98 -56.00
C ILE A 36 -15.70 2.55 -54.83
N ASP A 37 -15.93 3.15 -53.63
CA ASP A 37 -15.18 2.87 -52.41
C ASP A 37 -15.98 1.91 -51.52
N ASN A 38 -15.49 0.67 -51.34
CA ASN A 38 -16.20 -0.41 -50.65
C ASN A 38 -17.66 -0.58 -51.07
N GLY A 39 -17.94 -0.38 -52.39
CA GLY A 39 -19.28 -0.51 -52.98
C GLY A 39 -20.11 0.77 -52.94
N VAL A 40 -19.63 1.84 -52.33
CA VAL A 40 -20.29 3.15 -52.39
C VAL A 40 -19.80 3.90 -53.62
N GLU A 41 -20.72 4.20 -54.51
CA GLU A 41 -20.44 4.93 -55.74
C GLU A 41 -20.56 6.44 -55.53
N SER A 42 -19.56 7.18 -56.04
CA SER A 42 -19.54 8.64 -56.01
C SER A 42 -18.94 9.16 -57.32
N GLN A 43 -19.51 10.25 -57.85
CA GLN A 43 -19.03 10.90 -59.10
C GLN A 43 -18.24 12.16 -58.70
N TYR A 44 -17.09 12.34 -59.36
CA TYR A 44 -16.22 13.52 -59.17
C TYR A 44 -15.91 14.11 -60.56
N PHE A 45 -15.61 15.40 -60.56
CA PHE A 45 -15.08 16.10 -61.75
C PHE A 45 -13.64 16.50 -61.40
N VAL A 46 -12.68 15.99 -62.15
CA VAL A 46 -11.25 16.19 -61.89
C VAL A 46 -10.54 16.81 -63.07
N THR A 47 -9.53 17.60 -62.75
CA THR A 47 -8.70 18.28 -63.77
C THR A 47 -7.40 17.51 -63.99
N GLU A 48 -6.97 16.75 -63.00
CA GLU A 48 -5.74 15.96 -63.06
C GLU A 48 -5.93 14.65 -63.88
N SER A 49 -4.78 14.09 -64.29
CA SER A 49 -4.77 12.86 -65.11
C SER A 49 -4.01 11.72 -64.52
N ARG A 50 -3.19 12.02 -63.49
CA ARG A 50 -2.44 11.00 -62.70
C ARG A 50 -3.22 10.61 -61.49
N LEU A 51 -3.32 9.32 -61.22
CA LEU A 51 -4.11 8.79 -60.10
C LEU A 51 -3.78 9.43 -58.75
N ALA A 52 -2.48 9.61 -58.44
CA ALA A 52 -2.08 10.20 -57.18
C ALA A 52 -2.57 11.65 -57.02
N GLU A 53 -2.49 12.43 -58.11
CA GLU A 53 -2.96 13.82 -58.16
C GLU A 53 -4.49 13.90 -58.07
N ILE A 54 -5.17 12.95 -58.70
CA ILE A 54 -6.65 12.82 -58.63
C ILE A 54 -7.06 12.53 -57.16
N TYR A 55 -6.35 11.63 -56.46
CA TYR A 55 -6.68 11.33 -55.09
C TYR A 55 -6.49 12.55 -54.18
N ASP A 56 -5.40 13.29 -54.38
CA ASP A 56 -5.12 14.52 -53.60
C ASP A 56 -6.18 15.61 -53.93
N GLU A 57 -6.55 15.79 -55.21
CA GLU A 57 -7.56 16.77 -55.68
C GLU A 57 -8.92 16.56 -54.98
N ILE A 58 -9.35 15.30 -54.82
CA ILE A 58 -10.64 14.97 -54.23
C ILE A 58 -10.53 14.63 -52.70
N GLY A 59 -9.34 14.73 -52.10
CA GLY A 59 -9.11 14.44 -50.70
C GLY A 59 -9.25 12.96 -50.34
N LEU A 60 -9.04 12.06 -51.30
CA LEU A 60 -9.21 10.62 -51.14
C LEU A 60 -7.92 9.96 -50.65
N LYS A 61 -7.91 9.47 -49.44
CA LYS A 61 -6.74 8.78 -48.88
C LYS A 61 -6.74 7.30 -49.25
N ILE A 62 -5.70 6.85 -49.95
CA ILE A 62 -5.44 5.44 -50.27
C ILE A 62 -4.34 4.92 -49.35
N TYR A 63 -4.53 3.74 -48.77
CA TYR A 63 -3.53 3.08 -47.96
C TYR A 63 -2.81 1.96 -48.74
N PRO A 64 -1.56 1.64 -48.42
CA PRO A 64 -0.79 0.63 -49.16
C PRO A 64 -1.46 -0.76 -49.21
N GLU A 65 -2.27 -1.09 -48.20
CA GLU A 65 -2.98 -2.35 -48.15
C GLU A 65 -4.29 -2.36 -48.94
N ASP A 66 -4.80 -1.20 -49.39
CA ASP A 66 -6.02 -1.10 -50.16
C ASP A 66 -5.80 -1.67 -51.56
N ARG A 67 -6.83 -2.29 -52.12
CA ARG A 67 -6.81 -2.80 -53.52
C ARG A 67 -7.55 -1.82 -54.40
N VAL A 68 -6.80 -1.23 -55.33
CA VAL A 68 -7.33 -0.27 -56.27
C VAL A 68 -7.34 -0.90 -57.66
N THR A 69 -8.47 -0.83 -58.34
CA THR A 69 -8.64 -1.25 -59.74
C THR A 69 -9.20 -0.09 -60.56
N VAL A 70 -8.52 0.26 -61.61
CA VAL A 70 -8.93 1.32 -62.52
C VAL A 70 -9.48 0.69 -63.81
N LEU A 71 -10.70 1.02 -64.11
CA LEU A 71 -11.36 0.63 -65.37
C LEU A 71 -11.53 1.90 -66.22
N VAL A 72 -10.93 1.89 -67.40
CA VAL A 72 -11.06 2.97 -68.41
C VAL A 72 -11.98 2.49 -69.46
N ASP A 73 -12.95 3.33 -69.87
CA ASP A 73 -13.74 3.07 -71.07
C ASP A 73 -12.92 3.52 -72.30
N PRO A 74 -12.42 2.58 -73.13
CA PRO A 74 -11.58 2.93 -74.31
C PRO A 74 -12.33 3.64 -75.39
N GLN A 75 -13.68 3.55 -75.48
CA GLN A 75 -14.46 4.06 -76.57
C GLN A 75 -14.97 5.49 -76.37
N LEU A 76 -15.22 5.89 -75.14
CA LEU A 76 -15.84 7.18 -74.84
C LEU A 76 -14.90 8.20 -74.23
N GLY A 77 -13.74 7.79 -73.78
CA GLY A 77 -12.84 8.68 -73.03
C GLY A 77 -13.50 9.29 -71.78
N LEU A 78 -14.72 8.92 -71.54
CA LEU A 78 -15.59 9.35 -70.49
C LEU A 78 -15.83 8.15 -69.56
N GLY A 79 -15.72 8.33 -68.28
CA GLY A 79 -16.18 7.31 -67.34
C GLY A 79 -15.09 6.40 -66.76
N THR A 80 -13.90 6.91 -66.53
CA THR A 80 -12.93 6.17 -65.72
C THR A 80 -13.55 5.81 -64.35
N GLN A 81 -13.66 4.51 -64.08
CA GLN A 81 -14.09 3.99 -62.79
C GLN A 81 -12.88 3.58 -61.96
N ILE A 82 -12.80 4.08 -60.73
CA ILE A 82 -11.80 3.68 -59.77
C ILE A 82 -12.50 2.89 -58.67
N ARG A 83 -12.25 1.59 -58.61
CA ARG A 83 -12.79 0.70 -57.57
C ARG A 83 -11.77 0.51 -56.50
N ILE A 84 -12.17 0.82 -55.26
CA ILE A 84 -11.32 0.71 -54.06
C ILE A 84 -11.96 -0.32 -53.13
N ARG A 85 -11.22 -1.36 -52.83
CA ARG A 85 -11.55 -2.28 -51.76
C ARG A 85 -10.63 -1.98 -50.58
N ARG A 86 -11.22 -1.57 -49.47
CA ARG A 86 -10.47 -1.18 -48.28
C ARG A 86 -10.06 -2.41 -47.51
N ALA A 87 -8.79 -2.47 -47.11
CA ALA A 87 -8.35 -3.41 -46.10
C ALA A 87 -8.95 -3.06 -44.75
N THR A 88 -9.38 -4.08 -43.99
CA THR A 88 -9.99 -3.91 -42.65
C THR A 88 -9.02 -3.22 -41.70
N ALA A 89 -9.45 -2.14 -41.06
CA ALA A 89 -8.66 -1.38 -40.11
C ALA A 89 -8.87 -1.90 -38.69
N ILE A 90 -7.80 -2.32 -38.02
CA ILE A 90 -7.82 -2.92 -36.67
C ILE A 90 -6.96 -2.08 -35.71
N TRP A 91 -7.52 -1.76 -34.58
CA TRP A 91 -6.80 -1.12 -33.49
C TRP A 91 -6.12 -2.16 -32.63
N VAL A 92 -4.79 -2.18 -32.61
CA VAL A 92 -4.02 -3.08 -31.78
C VAL A 92 -3.28 -2.25 -30.71
N ASN A 93 -3.53 -2.55 -29.44
CA ASN A 93 -2.77 -2.01 -28.31
C ASN A 93 -1.83 -3.10 -27.79
N ASP A 94 -0.56 -3.00 -28.12
CA ASP A 94 0.46 -3.95 -27.70
C ASP A 94 1.29 -3.35 -26.57
N GLY A 95 1.11 -3.88 -25.38
CA GLY A 95 1.87 -3.45 -24.21
C GLY A 95 1.66 -1.98 -23.82
N GLY A 96 0.49 -1.41 -24.16
CA GLY A 96 0.18 0.00 -23.94
C GLY A 96 0.49 0.91 -25.13
N ILE A 97 1.03 0.37 -26.23
CA ILE A 97 1.37 1.12 -27.44
C ILE A 97 0.29 0.87 -28.50
N PRO A 98 -0.60 1.84 -28.79
CA PRO A 98 -1.64 1.69 -29.77
C PRO A 98 -1.09 1.86 -31.18
N LYS A 99 -1.55 0.99 -32.11
CA LYS A 99 -1.29 1.05 -33.54
C LYS A 99 -2.53 0.68 -34.31
N ILE A 100 -2.70 1.24 -35.50
CA ILE A 100 -3.72 0.82 -36.45
C ILE A 100 -3.02 -0.01 -37.53
N PHE A 101 -3.49 -1.25 -37.69
CA PHE A 101 -3.08 -2.12 -38.77
C PHE A 101 -4.22 -2.27 -39.79
N ARG A 102 -3.86 -2.38 -41.05
CA ARG A 102 -4.77 -2.72 -42.12
C ARG A 102 -4.43 -4.09 -42.66
N THR A 103 -5.46 -4.91 -42.90
CA THR A 103 -5.25 -6.31 -43.30
C THR A 103 -6.41 -6.87 -44.10
N TRP A 104 -6.12 -7.93 -44.86
CA TRP A 104 -7.07 -8.78 -45.54
C TRP A 104 -7.27 -10.12 -44.84
N LYS A 105 -6.66 -10.29 -43.67
CA LYS A 105 -6.81 -11.49 -42.85
C LYS A 105 -8.19 -11.51 -42.19
N GLU A 106 -8.61 -12.72 -41.81
CA GLU A 106 -9.99 -12.95 -41.34
C GLU A 106 -10.06 -12.99 -39.80
N THR A 107 -8.96 -13.40 -39.10
CA THR A 107 -8.95 -13.55 -37.66
C THR A 107 -7.83 -12.75 -36.99
N VAL A 108 -7.97 -12.52 -35.68
CA VAL A 108 -6.96 -11.85 -34.83
C VAL A 108 -5.63 -12.59 -34.93
N GLY A 109 -5.64 -13.92 -34.85
CA GLY A 109 -4.41 -14.73 -34.92
C GLY A 109 -3.67 -14.51 -36.24
N GLN A 110 -4.39 -14.58 -37.39
CA GLN A 110 -3.80 -14.35 -38.69
C GLN A 110 -3.24 -12.93 -38.85
N LEU A 111 -3.89 -11.91 -38.27
CA LEU A 111 -3.37 -10.54 -38.24
C LEU A 111 -2.05 -10.48 -37.46
N LEU A 112 -2.02 -11.04 -36.25
CA LEU A 112 -0.83 -11.02 -35.39
C LEU A 112 0.34 -11.73 -36.05
N ASP A 113 0.11 -12.86 -36.71
CA ASP A 113 1.12 -13.60 -37.49
C ASP A 113 1.63 -12.76 -38.69
N GLU A 114 0.74 -12.15 -39.44
CA GLU A 114 1.09 -11.26 -40.55
C GLU A 114 2.00 -10.11 -40.12
N LYS A 115 1.70 -9.53 -38.96
CA LYS A 115 2.46 -8.40 -38.40
C LYS A 115 3.63 -8.86 -37.50
N GLN A 116 3.90 -10.17 -37.41
CA GLN A 116 4.96 -10.79 -36.62
C GLN A 116 4.88 -10.47 -35.12
N ILE A 117 3.67 -10.28 -34.61
CA ILE A 117 3.40 -10.01 -33.20
C ILE A 117 3.23 -11.35 -32.46
N LYS A 118 4.25 -11.77 -31.74
CA LYS A 118 4.23 -13.02 -30.97
C LYS A 118 3.58 -12.78 -29.61
N ILE A 119 2.71 -13.70 -29.18
CA ILE A 119 2.09 -13.70 -27.85
C ILE A 119 2.87 -14.68 -26.97
N GLY A 120 3.35 -14.20 -25.81
CA GLY A 120 4.02 -15.01 -24.80
C GLY A 120 3.01 -15.82 -23.97
N GLN A 121 3.49 -16.88 -23.30
CA GLN A 121 2.65 -17.77 -22.49
C GLN A 121 1.89 -17.07 -21.37
N LEU A 122 2.43 -15.99 -20.83
CA LEU A 122 1.83 -15.22 -19.73
C LEU A 122 1.04 -14.02 -20.25
N ASP A 123 1.21 -13.65 -21.52
CA ASP A 123 0.53 -12.52 -22.10
C ASP A 123 -0.99 -12.75 -22.14
N ARG A 124 -1.76 -11.70 -22.00
CA ARG A 124 -3.22 -11.75 -22.12
C ARG A 124 -3.65 -11.04 -23.37
N LEU A 125 -4.44 -11.72 -24.18
CA LEU A 125 -4.99 -11.22 -25.46
C LEU A 125 -6.51 -11.09 -25.34
N THR A 126 -7.03 -9.97 -25.79
CA THR A 126 -8.47 -9.72 -25.88
C THR A 126 -8.74 -8.95 -27.17
N PRO A 127 -9.65 -9.43 -28.03
CA PRO A 127 -10.35 -10.71 -27.99
C PRO A 127 -9.43 -11.90 -28.35
N SER A 128 -9.97 -13.13 -28.41
CA SER A 128 -9.18 -14.35 -28.69
C SER A 128 -8.62 -14.39 -30.11
N LEU A 129 -7.66 -15.31 -30.37
CA LEU A 129 -7.03 -15.47 -31.67
C LEU A 129 -8.02 -15.81 -32.82
N GLU A 130 -9.08 -16.55 -32.48
CA GLU A 130 -10.09 -17.04 -33.41
C GLU A 130 -11.15 -15.97 -33.74
N THR A 131 -11.13 -14.83 -33.07
CA THR A 131 -12.11 -13.75 -33.31
C THR A 131 -12.00 -13.21 -34.72
N THR A 132 -13.12 -13.15 -35.40
CA THR A 132 -13.23 -12.57 -36.78
C THR A 132 -12.95 -11.07 -36.70
N LEU A 133 -12.14 -10.59 -37.63
CA LEU A 133 -11.81 -9.18 -37.76
C LEU A 133 -12.99 -8.42 -38.38
N THR A 134 -13.38 -7.35 -37.72
CA THR A 134 -14.33 -6.36 -38.19
C THR A 134 -13.70 -4.98 -38.17
N ASP A 135 -14.16 -4.07 -39.01
CA ASP A 135 -13.58 -2.73 -39.05
C ASP A 135 -13.63 -2.04 -37.66
N ASN A 136 -12.53 -1.41 -37.29
CA ASN A 136 -12.31 -0.77 -35.99
C ASN A 136 -12.33 -1.71 -34.77
N LEU A 137 -12.21 -3.03 -34.94
CA LEU A 137 -12.03 -3.95 -33.83
C LEU A 137 -10.83 -3.54 -32.98
N LYS A 138 -11.01 -3.57 -31.68
CA LYS A 138 -9.94 -3.29 -30.72
C LYS A 138 -9.33 -4.59 -30.19
N VAL A 139 -8.06 -4.79 -30.45
CA VAL A 139 -7.25 -5.91 -29.94
C VAL A 139 -6.30 -5.37 -28.90
N VAL A 140 -6.35 -5.94 -27.70
CA VAL A 140 -5.49 -5.53 -26.58
C VAL A 140 -4.59 -6.71 -26.18
N ILE A 141 -3.28 -6.44 -26.14
CA ILE A 141 -2.26 -7.38 -25.69
C ILE A 141 -1.64 -6.80 -24.42
N VAL A 142 -1.90 -7.45 -23.29
CA VAL A 142 -1.23 -7.13 -22.05
C VAL A 142 0.04 -7.98 -21.97
N ARG A 143 1.20 -7.35 -22.03
CA ARG A 143 2.49 -8.00 -21.93
C ARG A 143 2.81 -8.33 -20.48
N VAL A 144 2.94 -9.62 -20.16
CA VAL A 144 3.20 -10.08 -18.79
C VAL A 144 4.60 -10.69 -18.68
N LYS A 145 5.37 -10.19 -17.70
CA LYS A 145 6.71 -10.72 -17.38
C LYS A 145 6.78 -11.04 -15.90
N GLN A 146 7.42 -12.14 -15.55
CA GLN A 146 7.72 -12.48 -14.17
C GLN A 146 9.23 -12.52 -13.96
N LYS A 147 9.66 -12.02 -12.80
CA LYS A 147 11.05 -12.04 -12.35
C LYS A 147 11.09 -12.48 -10.89
N GLU A 148 12.02 -13.34 -10.54
CA GLU A 148 12.31 -13.68 -9.16
C GLU A 148 13.42 -12.78 -8.62
N GLN A 149 13.22 -12.32 -7.38
CA GLN A 149 14.17 -11.45 -6.69
C GLN A 149 14.25 -11.82 -5.22
N THR A 150 15.47 -12.02 -4.73
CA THR A 150 15.72 -12.27 -3.31
C THR A 150 16.03 -10.98 -2.58
N GLU A 151 15.40 -10.81 -1.42
CA GLU A 151 15.61 -9.65 -0.55
C GLU A 151 15.83 -10.11 0.90
N MET A 152 16.67 -9.37 1.61
CA MET A 152 16.83 -9.51 3.06
C MET A 152 15.81 -8.64 3.78
N VAL A 153 14.94 -9.29 4.55
CA VAL A 153 13.87 -8.63 5.30
C VAL A 153 14.16 -8.74 6.80
N SER A 154 14.00 -7.64 7.52
CA SER A 154 14.13 -7.61 8.97
C SER A 154 12.93 -8.28 9.64
N ILE A 155 13.19 -9.10 10.66
CA ILE A 155 12.16 -9.66 11.56
C ILE A 155 12.22 -8.84 12.84
N ALA A 156 11.14 -8.14 13.17
CA ALA A 156 11.08 -7.35 14.39
C ALA A 156 11.17 -8.25 15.64
N PHE A 157 11.89 -7.79 16.66
CA PHE A 157 11.90 -8.47 17.94
C PHE A 157 10.64 -8.15 18.76
N GLU A 158 10.28 -9.07 19.64
CA GLU A 158 9.20 -8.89 20.61
C GLU A 158 9.74 -8.31 21.93
N THR A 159 8.87 -7.63 22.68
CA THR A 159 9.19 -7.13 24.02
C THR A 159 8.35 -7.87 25.06
N ASN A 160 9.02 -8.59 25.96
CA ASN A 160 8.41 -9.27 27.09
C ASN A 160 8.67 -8.50 28.37
N TYR A 161 7.69 -8.51 29.25
CA TYR A 161 7.76 -7.84 30.55
C TYR A 161 7.80 -8.87 31.66
N LYS A 162 8.69 -8.65 32.64
CA LYS A 162 8.77 -9.43 33.88
C LYS A 162 8.59 -8.49 35.06
N ASN A 163 7.91 -8.97 36.10
CA ASN A 163 7.77 -8.23 37.32
C ASN A 163 9.07 -8.29 38.15
N ASP A 164 9.45 -7.16 38.73
CA ASP A 164 10.64 -7.01 39.59
C ASP A 164 10.25 -6.25 40.86
N ALA A 165 10.28 -6.95 42.00
CA ALA A 165 9.98 -6.38 43.33
C ALA A 165 11.08 -5.47 43.85
N SER A 166 12.26 -5.43 43.23
CA SER A 166 13.32 -4.49 43.60
C SER A 166 13.09 -3.07 43.06
N LEU A 167 12.24 -2.94 42.02
CA LEU A 167 11.90 -1.67 41.36
C LEU A 167 10.54 -1.16 41.85
N TYR A 168 10.42 0.15 42.01
CA TYR A 168 9.15 0.78 42.35
C TYR A 168 8.18 0.76 41.15
N ILE A 169 6.88 0.72 41.44
CA ILE A 169 5.83 0.87 40.45
C ILE A 169 6.09 2.15 39.62
N GLY A 170 6.03 2.01 38.28
CA GLY A 170 6.37 3.07 37.32
C GLY A 170 7.84 3.07 36.90
N GLN A 171 8.73 2.35 37.58
CA GLN A 171 10.11 2.15 37.14
C GLN A 171 10.21 0.92 36.23
N ASN A 172 11.02 1.05 35.18
CA ASN A 172 11.34 -0.04 34.31
C ASN A 172 12.86 -0.13 34.14
N ARG A 173 13.37 -1.34 33.95
CA ARG A 173 14.78 -1.60 33.66
C ARG A 173 14.88 -2.63 32.54
N VAL A 174 15.70 -2.36 31.55
CA VAL A 174 15.98 -3.35 30.51
C VAL A 174 16.89 -4.42 31.05
N GLU A 175 16.41 -5.66 31.12
CA GLU A 175 17.21 -6.84 31.51
C GLU A 175 17.99 -7.37 30.31
N ARG A 176 17.36 -7.41 29.16
CA ARG A 176 17.98 -7.83 27.90
C ARG A 176 17.49 -6.95 26.75
N SER A 177 18.42 -6.39 25.99
CA SER A 177 18.09 -5.64 24.77
C SER A 177 17.57 -6.57 23.69
N GLY A 178 16.58 -6.11 22.94
CA GLY A 178 16.11 -6.79 21.75
C GLY A 178 17.04 -6.54 20.57
N ALA A 179 17.05 -7.48 19.64
CA ALA A 179 17.70 -7.32 18.35
C ALA A 179 16.82 -7.91 17.26
N ASN A 180 16.68 -7.19 16.15
CA ASN A 180 15.92 -7.70 15.00
C ASN A 180 16.63 -8.91 14.40
N GLY A 181 15.83 -9.90 14.02
CA GLY A 181 16.26 -11.00 13.18
C GLY A 181 16.35 -10.59 11.71
N LYS A 182 16.78 -11.54 10.87
CA LYS A 182 16.83 -11.36 9.43
C LYS A 182 16.29 -12.61 8.76
N LYS A 183 15.46 -12.43 7.74
CA LYS A 183 15.04 -13.50 6.82
C LYS A 183 15.35 -13.11 5.39
N GLU A 184 15.69 -14.12 4.62
CA GLU A 184 15.79 -14.05 3.18
C GLU A 184 14.42 -14.42 2.59
N VAL A 185 13.90 -13.56 1.73
CA VAL A 185 12.60 -13.77 1.08
C VAL A 185 12.80 -13.74 -0.42
N LEU A 186 12.39 -14.83 -1.09
CA LEU A 186 12.34 -14.92 -2.55
C LEU A 186 10.96 -14.40 -2.99
N PHE A 187 10.94 -13.29 -3.69
CA PHE A 187 9.74 -12.68 -4.25
C PHE A 187 9.59 -13.03 -5.73
N ARG A 188 8.35 -13.23 -6.17
CA ARG A 188 7.95 -13.19 -7.57
C ARG A 188 7.35 -11.85 -7.88
N LEU A 189 8.02 -11.11 -8.75
CA LEU A 189 7.58 -9.81 -9.26
C LEU A 189 6.85 -10.04 -10.57
N THR A 190 5.59 -9.64 -10.68
CA THR A 190 4.82 -9.70 -11.90
C THR A 190 4.67 -8.30 -12.47
N PHE A 191 5.07 -8.15 -13.74
CA PHE A 191 4.97 -6.89 -14.47
C PHE A 191 3.94 -7.02 -15.58
N GLU A 192 3.05 -6.05 -15.71
CA GLU A 192 2.14 -5.89 -16.84
C GLU A 192 2.52 -4.61 -17.60
N ASN A 193 2.75 -4.74 -18.90
CA ASN A 193 3.18 -3.62 -19.74
C ASN A 193 4.37 -2.84 -19.14
N ASN A 194 5.33 -3.57 -18.55
CA ASN A 194 6.50 -3.07 -17.83
C ASN A 194 6.21 -2.34 -16.49
N GLN A 195 4.97 -2.34 -16.00
CA GLN A 195 4.61 -1.81 -14.69
C GLN A 195 4.51 -2.97 -13.68
N LEU A 196 5.10 -2.81 -12.49
CA LEU A 196 4.99 -3.79 -11.42
C LEU A 196 3.55 -3.79 -10.87
N VAL A 197 2.87 -4.94 -10.99
CA VAL A 197 1.49 -5.12 -10.53
C VAL A 197 1.37 -6.04 -9.33
N SER A 198 2.36 -6.93 -9.11
CA SER A 198 2.37 -7.82 -7.97
C SER A 198 3.80 -8.12 -7.50
N LYS A 199 3.95 -8.26 -6.16
CA LYS A 199 5.16 -8.74 -5.47
C LYS A 199 4.75 -9.78 -4.44
N ASP A 200 4.86 -11.05 -4.80
CA ASP A 200 4.41 -12.18 -3.99
C ASP A 200 5.60 -12.90 -3.37
N SER A 201 5.54 -13.15 -2.07
CA SER A 201 6.51 -14.01 -1.38
C SER A 201 6.25 -15.46 -1.75
N ILE A 202 7.25 -16.13 -2.33
CA ILE A 202 7.15 -17.55 -2.75
C ILE A 202 7.99 -18.48 -1.87
N LYS A 203 9.00 -17.95 -1.19
CA LYS A 203 9.84 -18.72 -0.27
C LYS A 203 10.47 -17.81 0.76
N GLU A 204 10.49 -18.25 2.01
CA GLU A 204 11.17 -17.57 3.10
C GLU A 204 12.15 -18.50 3.80
N LYS A 205 13.28 -17.94 4.24
CA LYS A 205 14.29 -18.64 5.04
C LYS A 205 14.79 -17.70 6.12
N ILE A 206 14.64 -18.10 7.39
CA ILE A 206 15.21 -17.35 8.49
C ILE A 206 16.72 -17.53 8.49
N ILE A 207 17.46 -16.42 8.49
CA ILE A 207 18.92 -16.37 8.55
C ILE A 207 19.39 -16.11 9.98
N THR A 208 18.68 -15.24 10.69
CA THR A 208 18.96 -14.92 12.10
C THR A 208 17.64 -14.72 12.83
N GLU A 209 17.43 -15.47 13.90
CA GLU A 209 16.26 -15.30 14.78
C GLU A 209 16.31 -13.95 15.51
N PRO A 210 15.17 -13.30 15.72
CA PRO A 210 15.12 -12.10 16.53
C PRO A 210 15.39 -12.41 18.00
N THR A 211 16.08 -11.53 18.69
CA THR A 211 16.30 -11.62 20.13
C THR A 211 15.23 -10.81 20.87
N THR A 212 14.41 -11.48 21.67
CA THR A 212 13.36 -10.85 22.45
C THR A 212 13.93 -9.87 23.47
N LYS A 213 13.43 -8.65 23.51
CA LYS A 213 13.71 -7.66 24.55
C LYS A 213 12.99 -8.07 25.86
N ILE A 214 13.70 -8.03 26.99
CA ILE A 214 13.11 -8.24 28.31
C ILE A 214 13.18 -6.94 29.10
N VAL A 215 12.03 -6.48 29.58
CA VAL A 215 11.90 -5.29 30.40
C VAL A 215 11.32 -5.68 31.75
N LEU A 216 12.07 -5.38 32.81
CA LEU A 216 11.64 -5.52 34.20
C LEU A 216 10.70 -4.36 34.55
N ARG A 217 9.53 -4.67 35.08
CA ARG A 217 8.55 -3.70 35.57
C ARG A 217 8.51 -3.73 37.06
N GLY A 218 8.68 -2.57 37.69
CA GLY A 218 8.62 -2.45 39.13
C GLY A 218 7.23 -2.76 39.69
N THR A 219 7.21 -3.59 40.74
CA THR A 219 5.99 -3.92 41.48
C THR A 219 6.01 -3.40 42.89
N ARG A 220 7.16 -2.87 43.34
CA ARG A 220 7.32 -2.33 44.71
C ARG A 220 6.50 -1.05 44.88
N LYS A 221 5.61 -1.05 45.82
CA LYS A 221 4.86 0.14 46.22
C LYS A 221 5.72 0.99 47.19
N LYS A 222 5.70 2.31 46.99
CA LYS A 222 6.40 3.26 47.82
C LYS A 222 5.56 3.60 49.07
N VAL A 223 6.21 3.74 50.21
CA VAL A 223 5.56 4.30 51.40
C VAL A 223 5.35 5.80 51.20
N THR A 224 4.11 6.24 51.37
CA THR A 224 3.69 7.64 51.28
C THR A 224 3.12 8.21 52.57
N VAL A 225 3.04 7.37 53.62
CA VAL A 225 2.55 7.74 54.97
C VAL A 225 3.68 7.70 55.98
N ARG A 226 3.45 8.26 57.18
CA ARG A 226 4.42 8.19 58.27
C ARG A 226 4.69 6.71 58.65
N CYS A 227 5.95 6.34 58.83
CA CYS A 227 6.40 4.96 59.08
C CYS A 227 7.57 4.87 60.10
N ALA A 228 7.73 5.85 60.94
CA ALA A 228 8.75 5.92 62.03
C ALA A 228 10.19 5.57 61.56
N GLY A 229 10.56 5.88 60.30
CA GLY A 229 11.87 5.54 59.75
C GLY A 229 11.96 4.15 59.13
N TYR A 230 10.93 3.32 59.21
CA TYR A 230 10.93 1.94 58.69
C TYR A 230 10.43 1.82 57.19
N ASN A 231 10.42 2.93 56.45
CA ASN A 231 9.88 2.96 55.09
C ASN A 231 10.44 1.84 54.20
N LEU A 232 11.76 1.71 54.11
CA LEU A 232 12.41 0.71 53.26
C LEU A 232 12.11 -0.74 53.70
N LEU A 233 12.03 -0.98 55.03
CA LEU A 233 11.68 -2.31 55.55
C LEU A 233 10.22 -2.65 55.24
N ALA A 234 9.30 -1.69 55.41
CA ALA A 234 7.89 -1.88 55.10
C ALA A 234 7.68 -2.11 53.61
N GLU A 235 8.37 -1.37 52.74
CA GLU A 235 8.31 -1.53 51.30
C GLU A 235 8.83 -2.90 50.84
N ASP A 236 9.97 -3.36 51.38
CA ASP A 236 10.55 -4.66 51.04
C ASP A 236 9.69 -5.83 51.57
N ALA A 237 9.25 -5.76 52.80
CA ALA A 237 8.36 -6.78 53.36
C ALA A 237 7.02 -6.87 52.61
N ALA A 238 6.46 -5.72 52.25
CA ALA A 238 5.22 -5.64 51.50
C ALA A 238 5.37 -6.16 50.07
N ALA A 239 6.47 -5.84 49.40
CA ALA A 239 6.76 -6.33 48.04
C ALA A 239 6.88 -7.86 48.00
N LYS A 240 7.58 -8.46 48.98
CA LYS A 240 7.73 -9.92 49.13
C LYS A 240 6.42 -10.66 49.38
N ASN A 241 5.47 -10.00 50.00
CA ASN A 241 4.20 -10.57 50.41
C ASN A 241 3.00 -10.04 49.63
N ASN A 242 3.23 -9.25 48.58
CA ASN A 242 2.21 -8.64 47.74
C ASN A 242 1.11 -7.87 48.49
N ILE A 243 1.49 -7.10 49.50
CA ILE A 243 0.57 -6.26 50.29
C ILE A 243 0.88 -4.78 50.09
N ASP A 244 0.02 -3.91 50.67
CA ASP A 244 0.27 -2.46 50.63
C ASP A 244 1.19 -2.02 51.81
N PRO A 245 2.39 -1.47 51.55
CA PRO A 245 3.29 -1.02 52.60
C PRO A 245 2.72 0.12 53.45
N ASN A 246 1.84 0.94 52.89
CA ASN A 246 1.19 2.00 53.67
C ASN A 246 0.25 1.43 54.72
N SER A 247 -0.34 0.26 54.51
CA SER A 247 -1.15 -0.42 55.52
C SER A 247 -0.30 -0.88 56.70
N LEU A 248 0.90 -1.45 56.42
CA LEU A 248 1.84 -1.80 57.51
C LEU A 248 2.22 -0.57 58.32
N CYS A 249 2.58 0.52 57.69
CA CYS A 249 2.98 1.76 58.37
C CYS A 249 1.82 2.37 59.15
N ARG A 250 0.59 2.41 58.60
CA ARG A 250 -0.57 2.91 59.36
C ARG A 250 -0.85 2.11 60.61
N THR A 251 -0.86 0.77 60.49
CA THR A 251 -1.07 -0.11 61.66
C THR A 251 0.05 0.05 62.68
N MET A 252 1.34 0.02 62.29
CA MET A 252 2.48 0.24 63.15
C MET A 252 2.38 1.58 63.93
N MET A 253 1.98 2.64 63.20
CA MET A 253 1.83 3.96 63.84
C MET A 253 0.65 4.00 64.79
N ALA A 254 -0.45 3.29 64.49
CA ALA A 254 -1.62 3.21 65.36
C ALA A 254 -1.34 2.38 66.62
N GLU A 255 -0.60 1.25 66.50
CA GLU A 255 -0.38 0.31 67.59
C GLU A 255 0.72 0.77 68.58
N SER A 256 1.78 1.37 68.07
CA SER A 256 2.98 1.69 68.89
C SER A 256 3.60 3.04 68.64
N ASN A 257 3.01 3.86 67.77
CA ASN A 257 3.64 5.07 67.25
C ASN A 257 5.05 4.80 66.64
N GLY A 258 5.29 3.54 66.20
CA GLY A 258 6.56 3.13 65.59
C GLY A 258 7.66 2.74 66.58
N HIS A 259 7.33 2.48 67.83
CA HIS A 259 8.30 2.02 68.86
C HIS A 259 8.35 0.50 68.87
N SER A 260 9.52 -0.09 68.52
CA SER A 260 9.70 -1.55 68.42
C SER A 260 9.76 -2.27 69.73
N ASP A 261 10.03 -1.54 70.81
CA ASP A 261 10.12 -1.99 72.21
C ASP A 261 8.86 -1.60 72.98
N SER A 262 7.83 -1.08 72.37
CA SER A 262 6.58 -0.70 73.00
C SER A 262 5.99 -1.89 73.78
N TYR A 263 5.53 -1.63 75.00
CA TYR A 263 4.84 -2.61 75.82
C TYR A 263 3.55 -2.03 76.36
N ASN A 264 2.44 -2.75 76.14
CA ASN A 264 1.15 -2.40 76.72
C ASN A 264 0.78 -3.38 77.83
N PRO A 265 0.78 -2.97 79.11
CA PRO A 265 0.51 -3.87 80.20
C PRO A 265 -0.94 -4.32 80.38
N ALA A 266 -1.89 -3.59 79.75
CA ALA A 266 -3.33 -3.91 79.80
C ALA A 266 -3.68 -5.21 79.11
N GLY A 267 -2.86 -5.64 78.08
CA GLY A 267 -3.09 -6.86 77.35
C GLY A 267 -1.81 -7.62 77.01
N PRO A 268 -0.73 -7.65 77.77
CA PRO A 268 0.70 -7.94 77.54
C PRO A 268 1.09 -8.00 76.03
N TYR A 269 0.94 -6.85 75.36
CA TYR A 269 1.25 -6.71 73.95
C TYR A 269 2.59 -5.99 73.69
N TYR A 270 3.33 -6.41 72.68
CA TYR A 270 4.71 -6.02 72.46
C TYR A 270 4.95 -5.48 71.03
N GLY A 271 5.79 -4.44 71.03
CA GLY A 271 6.44 -3.97 69.79
C GLY A 271 5.59 -3.19 68.80
N LEU A 272 6.08 -3.07 67.60
CA LEU A 272 5.51 -2.24 66.52
C LEU A 272 4.04 -2.51 66.23
N PHE A 273 3.64 -3.79 66.31
CA PHE A 273 2.30 -4.26 65.95
C PHE A 273 1.57 -4.87 67.14
N GLN A 274 2.03 -4.59 68.36
CA GLN A 274 1.40 -5.02 69.60
C GLN A 274 1.04 -6.52 69.61
N TYR A 275 2.05 -7.37 69.42
CA TYR A 275 1.89 -8.82 69.44
C TYR A 275 1.66 -9.35 70.86
N ALA A 276 0.68 -10.22 71.06
CA ALA A 276 0.71 -11.16 72.17
C ALA A 276 1.86 -12.15 71.99
N TYR A 277 2.57 -12.49 73.04
CA TYR A 277 3.74 -13.36 73.00
C TYR A 277 3.46 -14.72 72.34
N SER A 278 2.30 -15.33 72.61
CA SER A 278 1.87 -16.58 72.01
C SER A 278 1.65 -16.44 70.51
N THR A 279 1.10 -15.32 70.04
CA THR A 279 0.93 -15.03 68.59
C THR A 279 2.28 -14.86 67.90
N TRP A 280 3.23 -14.18 68.56
CA TRP A 280 4.58 -14.03 68.05
C TRP A 280 5.29 -15.40 67.92
N GLN A 281 5.22 -16.26 68.94
CA GLN A 281 5.81 -17.61 68.92
C GLN A 281 5.17 -18.47 67.75
N LEU A 282 3.88 -18.30 67.46
CA LEU A 282 3.20 -19.00 66.42
C LEU A 282 3.61 -18.52 65.00
N LEU A 283 3.73 -17.22 64.82
CA LEU A 283 3.87 -16.64 63.49
C LEU A 283 5.33 -16.40 63.06
N SER A 284 6.23 -16.06 64.01
CA SER A 284 7.61 -15.73 63.67
C SER A 284 8.37 -16.91 63.01
N PRO A 285 8.22 -18.18 63.39
CA PRO A 285 8.86 -19.30 62.71
C PRO A 285 8.31 -19.52 61.30
N LYS A 286 7.00 -19.31 61.12
CA LYS A 286 6.34 -19.47 59.81
C LYS A 286 6.78 -18.43 58.78
N ALA A 287 7.24 -17.29 59.23
CA ALA A 287 7.74 -16.19 58.41
C ALA A 287 9.29 -16.15 58.34
N ASP A 288 9.95 -17.27 58.63
CA ASP A 288 11.41 -17.43 58.64
C ASP A 288 12.16 -16.54 59.67
N PHE A 289 11.50 -16.22 60.80
CA PHE A 289 12.06 -15.45 61.93
C PHE A 289 12.02 -16.24 63.24
N ALA A 290 12.25 -17.56 63.16
CA ALA A 290 12.34 -18.40 64.40
C ALA A 290 13.41 -17.89 65.33
N GLY A 291 13.08 -17.76 66.64
CA GLY A 291 13.99 -17.30 67.63
C GLY A 291 14.29 -15.80 67.64
N ALA A 292 13.70 -15.03 66.75
CA ALA A 292 13.85 -13.57 66.74
C ALA A 292 13.16 -12.95 67.93
N SER A 293 13.82 -11.94 68.58
CA SER A 293 13.22 -11.16 69.69
C SER A 293 11.92 -10.49 69.18
N ILE A 294 10.90 -10.51 70.04
CA ILE A 294 9.62 -9.83 69.78
C ILE A 294 9.80 -8.30 69.70
N SER A 295 10.91 -7.71 70.17
CA SER A 295 11.24 -6.31 70.02
C SER A 295 12.09 -6.01 68.77
N ASN A 296 12.42 -7.02 67.93
CA ASN A 296 13.19 -6.83 66.76
C ASN A 296 12.30 -6.19 65.66
N ALA A 297 12.50 -4.91 65.35
CA ALA A 297 11.69 -4.14 64.38
C ALA A 297 11.63 -4.80 63.01
N ARG A 298 12.76 -5.28 62.46
CA ARG A 298 12.79 -5.95 61.15
C ARG A 298 11.92 -7.22 61.16
N ALA A 299 12.13 -8.08 62.18
CA ALA A 299 11.34 -9.31 62.29
C ALA A 299 9.86 -9.01 62.40
N GLN A 300 9.45 -8.04 63.24
CA GLN A 300 8.05 -7.66 63.40
C GLN A 300 7.40 -7.23 62.06
N ILE A 301 8.09 -6.37 61.29
CA ILE A 301 7.58 -5.88 60.02
C ILE A 301 7.38 -7.03 59.01
N TYR A 302 8.36 -7.90 58.89
CA TYR A 302 8.29 -9.03 57.95
C TYR A 302 7.29 -10.10 58.40
N VAL A 303 7.24 -10.43 59.68
CA VAL A 303 6.25 -11.38 60.23
C VAL A 303 4.83 -10.86 60.02
N THR A 304 4.60 -9.57 60.25
CA THR A 304 3.27 -8.97 60.03
C THR A 304 2.90 -8.98 58.57
N ALA A 305 3.83 -8.64 57.66
CA ALA A 305 3.59 -8.68 56.22
C ALA A 305 3.24 -10.10 55.74
N TRP A 306 3.99 -11.11 56.18
CA TRP A 306 3.73 -12.52 55.94
C TRP A 306 2.36 -12.94 56.50
N ALA A 307 2.08 -12.61 57.73
CA ALA A 307 0.82 -12.95 58.39
C ALA A 307 -0.41 -12.39 57.64
N TRP A 308 -0.34 -11.15 57.18
CA TRP A 308 -1.43 -10.54 56.43
C TRP A 308 -1.66 -11.22 55.07
N ALA A 309 -0.59 -11.58 54.37
CA ALA A 309 -0.68 -12.32 53.12
C ALA A 309 -1.28 -13.71 53.29
N HIS A 310 -1.18 -14.31 54.50
CA HIS A 310 -1.67 -15.65 54.80
C HIS A 310 -2.96 -15.66 55.65
N GLY A 311 -3.74 -14.56 55.60
CA GLY A 311 -5.08 -14.51 56.18
C GLY A 311 -5.17 -14.16 57.68
N TYR A 312 -4.05 -13.80 58.32
CA TYR A 312 -4.05 -13.44 59.73
C TYR A 312 -4.33 -11.96 60.02
N ARG A 313 -4.70 -11.18 58.98
CA ARG A 313 -4.88 -9.72 59.11
C ARG A 313 -5.94 -9.32 60.14
N GLY A 314 -7.01 -10.10 60.32
CA GLY A 314 -8.10 -9.83 61.29
C GLY A 314 -7.67 -9.91 62.76
N ARG A 315 -6.39 -10.13 63.08
CA ARG A 315 -5.85 -10.09 64.45
C ARG A 315 -5.42 -8.67 64.86
N TRP A 316 -5.43 -7.73 63.95
CA TRP A 316 -5.16 -6.30 64.16
C TRP A 316 -6.39 -5.47 63.79
N PRO A 317 -6.63 -4.39 64.47
CA PRO A 317 -7.74 -3.48 64.18
C PRO A 317 -7.68 -2.84 62.78
#